data_d3274dbadab865d6ad6683d465c51296
#
_entry.id   d3274dbadab865d6ad6683d465c51296
#
_cell.length_a   1.000
_cell.length_b   1.000
_cell.length_c   1.000
_cell.angle_alpha   90.00
_cell.angle_beta   90.00
_cell.angle_gamma   90.00
#
_symmetry.space_group_name_H-M   'P 1'
#
loop_
_entity.id
_entity.type
_entity.pdbx_description
1 polymer ?
#
loop_
_entity_poly.entity_id
_entity_poly.type
_entity_poly.pdbx_seq_one_letter_code
_entity_poly.pdbx_strand_id
1 'polypeptide(L)'
;TKISTFTSGVVLILVTLFFVLNFVNSRTGRAVMAVRDNKIAADSIGISTSHYKLLAFVVSAAFAGMAGTLYAMNFSTVTAAKFDFNTSILVLVFVVLGGLGNIWGSIIAATLLTLLPELLRGLSNYRMLIYAILLIAMMLFNNSSFKVRLLEKRAMRQMEKAEKAGGKKEGA
;
A
#
# COMPACT_ATOMS: atom_id res chain seq x y z
N THR A 1 -16.26 -26.39 6.96
CA THR A 1 -16.44 -25.01 7.42
C THR A 1 -15.22 -24.13 7.18
N LYS A 2 -13.96 -24.61 7.33
CA LYS A 2 -12.74 -23.83 7.04
C LYS A 2 -12.62 -23.39 5.57
N ILE A 3 -13.06 -24.20 4.63
CA ILE A 3 -13.07 -23.88 3.19
C ILE A 3 -14.08 -22.74 2.91
N SER A 4 -15.24 -22.79 3.55
CA SER A 4 -16.25 -21.73 3.44
C SER A 4 -15.72 -20.38 3.92
N THR A 5 -14.95 -20.36 5.02
CA THR A 5 -14.34 -19.12 5.55
C THR A 5 -13.24 -18.59 4.63
N PHE A 6 -12.43 -19.45 4.01
CA PHE A 6 -11.43 -19.05 3.03
C PHE A 6 -12.07 -18.41 1.79
N THR A 7 -13.10 -19.07 1.25
CA THR A 7 -13.84 -18.55 0.10
C THR A 7 -14.49 -17.20 0.38
N SER A 8 -15.13 -17.04 1.56
CA SER A 8 -15.71 -15.76 1.96
C SER A 8 -14.64 -14.66 2.14
N GLY A 9 -13.44 -15.02 2.61
CA GLY A 9 -12.31 -14.10 2.70
C GLY A 9 -11.85 -13.59 1.33
N VAL A 10 -11.69 -14.50 0.36
CA VAL A 10 -11.30 -14.14 -1.00
C VAL A 10 -12.36 -13.26 -1.67
N VAL A 11 -13.64 -13.61 -1.52
CA VAL A 11 -14.75 -12.80 -2.05
C VAL A 11 -14.73 -11.39 -1.44
N LEU A 12 -14.54 -11.28 -0.12
CA LEU A 12 -14.50 -9.99 0.57
C LEU A 12 -13.32 -9.14 0.09
N ILE A 13 -12.16 -9.74 -0.14
CA ILE A 13 -10.98 -9.02 -0.69
C ILE A 13 -11.31 -8.49 -2.09
N LEU A 14 -11.88 -9.30 -2.97
CA LEU A 14 -12.24 -8.89 -4.33
C LEU A 14 -13.27 -7.77 -4.33
N VAL A 15 -14.30 -7.88 -3.50
CA VAL A 15 -15.34 -6.85 -3.32
C VAL A 15 -14.71 -5.56 -2.79
N THR A 16 -13.85 -5.63 -1.78
CA THR A 16 -13.15 -4.46 -1.23
C THR A 16 -12.28 -3.78 -2.30
N LEU A 17 -11.51 -4.56 -3.05
CA LEU A 17 -10.67 -4.04 -4.14
C LEU A 17 -11.52 -3.34 -5.20
N PHE A 18 -12.61 -3.96 -5.62
CA PHE A 18 -13.54 -3.37 -6.60
C PHE A 18 -14.09 -2.03 -6.10
N PHE A 19 -14.57 -1.96 -4.87
CA PHE A 19 -15.08 -0.72 -4.30
C PHE A 19 -14.00 0.34 -4.14
N VAL A 20 -12.82 0.00 -3.62
CA VAL A 20 -11.72 0.95 -3.40
C VAL A 20 -11.21 1.50 -4.72
N LEU A 21 -11.02 0.66 -5.75
CA LEU A 21 -10.57 1.11 -7.08
C LEU A 21 -11.60 2.04 -7.73
N ASN A 22 -12.89 1.71 -7.65
CA ASN A 22 -13.94 2.59 -8.16
C ASN A 22 -14.04 3.89 -7.36
N PHE A 23 -13.93 3.81 -6.03
CA PHE A 23 -13.96 4.99 -5.18
C PHE A 23 -12.80 5.94 -5.48
N VAL A 24 -11.57 5.44 -5.57
CA VAL A 24 -10.37 6.25 -5.88
C VAL A 24 -10.48 6.93 -7.25
N ASN A 25 -11.02 6.25 -8.24
CA ASN A 25 -11.21 6.78 -9.60
C ASN A 25 -12.46 7.70 -9.74
N SER A 26 -13.32 7.77 -8.71
CA SER A 26 -14.50 8.62 -8.71
C SER A 26 -14.15 10.10 -8.56
N ARG A 27 -15.16 10.99 -8.76
CA ARG A 27 -15.01 12.43 -8.49
C ARG A 27 -14.66 12.69 -7.02
N THR A 28 -15.33 11.98 -6.13
CA THR A 28 -15.10 12.05 -4.68
C THR A 28 -13.71 11.57 -4.29
N GLY A 29 -13.25 10.47 -4.86
CA GLY A 29 -11.90 9.93 -4.62
C GLY A 29 -10.81 10.88 -5.08
N ARG A 30 -10.98 11.54 -6.23
CA ARG A 30 -10.04 12.58 -6.69
C ARG A 30 -9.99 13.78 -5.76
N ALA A 31 -11.11 14.22 -5.18
CA ALA A 31 -11.14 15.26 -4.18
C ALA A 31 -10.42 14.84 -2.89
N VAL A 32 -10.62 13.59 -2.44
CA VAL A 32 -9.87 13.02 -1.30
C VAL A 32 -8.37 13.01 -1.57
N MET A 33 -7.93 12.63 -2.77
CA MET A 33 -6.52 12.64 -3.15
C MET A 33 -5.95 14.06 -3.19
N ALA A 34 -6.68 15.03 -3.74
CA ALA A 34 -6.26 16.43 -3.73
C ALA A 34 -6.06 16.98 -2.30
N VAL A 35 -6.97 16.65 -1.38
CA VAL A 35 -6.85 17.01 0.05
C VAL A 35 -5.66 16.32 0.72
N ARG A 36 -5.35 15.09 0.33
CA ARG A 36 -4.17 14.36 0.82
C ARG A 36 -2.87 15.01 0.36
N ASP A 37 -2.80 15.37 -0.93
CA ASP A 37 -1.57 15.85 -1.54
C ASP A 37 -1.25 17.29 -1.10
N ASN A 38 -2.25 18.18 -1.08
CA ASN A 38 -2.08 19.54 -0.57
C ASN A 38 -3.41 20.10 -0.02
N LYS A 39 -3.54 20.07 1.31
CA LYS A 39 -4.73 20.56 2.01
C LYS A 39 -5.01 22.04 1.72
N ILE A 40 -3.97 22.88 1.72
CA ILE A 40 -4.11 24.35 1.55
C ILE A 40 -4.58 24.67 0.13
N ALA A 41 -3.99 24.03 -0.87
CA ALA A 41 -4.39 24.22 -2.26
C ALA A 41 -5.82 23.71 -2.51
N ALA A 42 -6.21 22.60 -1.94
CA ALA A 42 -7.57 22.06 -2.05
C ALA A 42 -8.61 23.01 -1.43
N ASP A 43 -8.30 23.60 -0.28
CA ASP A 43 -9.18 24.56 0.41
C ASP A 43 -9.32 25.86 -0.39
N SER A 44 -8.24 26.34 -1.01
CA SER A 44 -8.22 27.54 -1.84
C SER A 44 -9.13 27.46 -3.08
N ILE A 45 -9.36 26.25 -3.62
CA ILE A 45 -10.27 26.03 -4.77
C ILE A 45 -11.69 25.61 -4.33
N GLY A 46 -12.02 25.78 -3.01
CA GLY A 46 -13.36 25.55 -2.48
C GLY A 46 -13.68 24.11 -2.14
N ILE A 47 -12.68 23.19 -2.08
CA ILE A 47 -12.90 21.82 -1.63
C ILE A 47 -12.92 21.79 -0.11
N SER A 48 -14.06 21.42 0.51
CA SER A 48 -14.19 21.31 1.96
C SER A 48 -13.37 20.16 2.53
N THR A 49 -12.15 20.45 2.99
CA THR A 49 -11.16 19.46 3.42
C THR A 49 -11.64 18.59 4.57
N SER A 50 -12.43 19.14 5.51
CA SER A 50 -12.97 18.40 6.63
C SER A 50 -13.99 17.34 6.20
N HIS A 51 -14.88 17.67 5.26
CA HIS A 51 -15.87 16.75 4.73
C HIS A 51 -15.21 15.53 4.04
N TYR A 52 -14.25 15.77 3.18
CA TYR A 52 -13.57 14.68 2.44
C TYR A 52 -12.68 13.81 3.32
N LYS A 53 -12.07 14.37 4.37
CA LYS A 53 -11.35 13.59 5.39
C LYS A 53 -12.28 12.69 6.18
N LEU A 54 -13.44 13.24 6.63
CA LEU A 54 -14.43 12.46 7.36
C LEU A 54 -14.99 11.34 6.49
N LEU A 55 -15.29 11.61 5.24
CA LEU A 55 -15.78 10.62 4.28
C LEU A 55 -14.77 9.48 4.07
N ALA A 56 -13.49 9.80 3.85
CA ALA A 56 -12.44 8.80 3.72
C ALA A 56 -12.30 7.95 5.00
N PHE A 57 -12.40 8.59 6.16
CA PHE A 57 -12.36 7.89 7.45
C PHE A 57 -13.54 6.94 7.63
N VAL A 58 -14.76 7.38 7.34
CA VAL A 58 -15.97 6.53 7.45
C VAL A 58 -15.90 5.33 6.51
N VAL A 59 -15.49 5.54 5.25
CA VAL A 59 -15.33 4.46 4.28
C VAL A 59 -14.28 3.45 4.74
N SER A 60 -13.12 3.92 5.22
CA SER A 60 -12.07 3.02 5.72
C SER A 60 -12.50 2.26 6.97
N ALA A 61 -13.23 2.91 7.89
CA ALA A 61 -13.77 2.27 9.08
C ALA A 61 -14.80 1.18 8.75
N ALA A 62 -15.65 1.40 7.74
CA ALA A 62 -16.59 0.40 7.28
C ALA A 62 -15.88 -0.87 6.76
N PHE A 63 -14.84 -0.73 5.93
CA PHE A 63 -14.06 -1.87 5.46
C PHE A 63 -13.28 -2.56 6.60
N ALA A 64 -12.75 -1.80 7.55
CA ALA A 64 -12.10 -2.36 8.73
C ALA A 64 -13.08 -3.17 9.59
N GLY A 65 -14.32 -2.69 9.75
CA GLY A 65 -15.39 -3.43 10.44
C GLY A 65 -15.72 -4.75 9.74
N MET A 66 -15.84 -4.76 8.41
CA MET A 66 -16.07 -5.98 7.63
C MET A 66 -14.90 -6.97 7.78
N ALA A 67 -13.66 -6.50 7.75
CA ALA A 67 -12.49 -7.34 8.00
C ALA A 67 -12.48 -7.91 9.43
N GLY A 68 -12.89 -7.11 10.41
CA GLY A 68 -13.04 -7.54 11.81
C GLY A 68 -14.08 -8.63 12.01
N THR A 69 -15.23 -8.56 11.33
CA THR A 69 -16.25 -9.64 11.38
C THR A 69 -15.72 -10.93 10.78
N LEU A 70 -15.00 -10.87 9.66
CA LEU A 70 -14.38 -12.04 9.05
C LEU A 70 -13.33 -12.67 9.97
N TYR A 71 -12.54 -11.83 10.63
CA TYR A 71 -11.58 -12.28 11.65
C TYR A 71 -12.29 -13.01 12.79
N ALA A 72 -13.35 -12.42 13.33
CA ALA A 72 -14.14 -13.02 14.41
C ALA A 72 -14.78 -14.38 14.02
N MET A 73 -15.21 -14.52 12.78
CA MET A 73 -15.77 -15.79 12.26
C MET A 73 -14.70 -16.89 12.10
N ASN A 74 -13.45 -16.52 11.92
CA ASN A 74 -12.34 -17.47 11.72
C ASN A 74 -11.74 -17.98 13.05
N PHE A 75 -11.86 -17.19 14.11
CA PHE A 75 -11.32 -17.53 15.43
C PHE A 75 -12.45 -17.75 16.42
N SER A 76 -12.40 -18.87 17.14
CA SER A 76 -13.40 -19.20 18.18
C SER A 76 -13.40 -18.21 19.36
N THR A 77 -12.27 -17.52 19.58
CA THR A 77 -12.13 -16.55 20.67
C THR A 77 -11.41 -15.31 20.15
N VAL A 78 -12.04 -14.17 20.28
CA VAL A 78 -11.45 -12.85 19.96
C VAL A 78 -10.96 -12.24 21.26
N THR A 79 -9.63 -12.08 21.38
CA THR A 79 -9.00 -11.51 22.57
C THR A 79 -8.58 -10.07 22.28
N ALA A 80 -8.95 -9.14 23.11
CA ALA A 80 -8.59 -7.71 22.98
C ALA A 80 -7.07 -7.48 22.89
N ALA A 81 -6.26 -8.33 23.58
CA ALA A 81 -4.81 -8.26 23.57
C ALA A 81 -4.17 -8.40 22.17
N LYS A 82 -4.89 -8.93 21.18
CA LYS A 82 -4.40 -9.02 19.79
C LYS A 82 -4.61 -7.72 18.99
N PHE A 83 -5.42 -6.80 19.49
CA PHE A 83 -5.74 -5.52 18.85
C PHE A 83 -5.08 -4.37 19.62
N ASP A 84 -3.82 -4.54 19.95
CA ASP A 84 -3.02 -3.57 20.67
C ASP A 84 -2.46 -2.46 19.78
N PHE A 85 -1.81 -1.49 20.40
CA PHE A 85 -1.16 -0.38 19.72
C PHE A 85 -0.06 -0.86 18.74
N ASN A 86 0.70 -1.90 19.11
CA ASN A 86 1.77 -2.46 18.29
C ASN A 86 1.21 -3.04 16.99
N THR A 87 0.09 -3.74 17.05
CA THR A 87 -0.60 -4.28 15.87
C THR A 87 -1.06 -3.15 14.93
N SER A 88 -1.56 -2.04 15.49
CA SER A 88 -1.95 -0.88 14.69
C SER A 88 -0.75 -0.23 13.99
N ILE A 89 0.38 -0.09 14.67
CA ILE A 89 1.63 0.39 14.05
C ILE A 89 2.10 -0.58 12.96
N LEU A 90 2.03 -1.88 13.18
CA LEU A 90 2.43 -2.88 12.20
C LEU A 90 1.62 -2.76 10.89
N VAL A 91 0.31 -2.58 10.97
CA VAL A 91 -0.54 -2.35 9.80
C VAL A 91 -0.17 -1.04 9.09
N LEU A 92 0.11 0.02 9.85
CA LEU A 92 0.57 1.30 9.29
C LEU A 92 1.91 1.12 8.54
N VAL A 93 2.85 0.36 9.12
CA VAL A 93 4.13 0.04 8.48
C VAL A 93 3.91 -0.69 7.15
N PHE A 94 2.98 -1.64 7.07
CA PHE A 94 2.65 -2.33 5.81
C PHE A 94 2.21 -1.36 4.71
N VAL A 95 1.37 -0.39 5.04
CA VAL A 95 0.87 0.61 4.10
C VAL A 95 1.98 1.58 3.68
N VAL A 96 2.80 2.05 4.63
CA VAL A 96 3.91 2.97 4.34
C VAL A 96 4.97 2.29 3.46
N LEU A 97 5.33 1.04 3.77
CA LEU A 97 6.29 0.26 2.98
C LEU A 97 5.76 -0.07 1.58
N GLY A 98 4.45 -0.31 1.45
CA GLY A 98 3.81 -0.51 0.15
C GLY A 98 3.76 0.75 -0.72
N GLY A 99 3.98 1.91 -0.10
CA GLY A 99 3.91 3.24 -0.72
C GLY A 99 2.55 3.90 -0.51
N LEU A 100 2.57 5.05 0.17
CA LEU A 100 1.36 5.85 0.43
C LEU A 100 0.66 6.22 -0.88
N GLY A 101 -0.56 5.73 -1.07
CA GLY A 101 -1.38 5.95 -2.26
C GLY A 101 -1.21 4.92 -3.37
N ASN A 102 -0.36 3.91 -3.19
CA ASN A 102 -0.23 2.79 -4.12
C ASN A 102 -0.93 1.55 -3.55
N ILE A 103 -2.15 1.28 -4.03
CA ILE A 103 -2.97 0.15 -3.56
C ILE A 103 -2.27 -1.19 -3.81
N TRP A 104 -1.71 -1.39 -5.00
CA TRP A 104 -1.00 -2.61 -5.36
C TRP A 104 0.26 -2.83 -4.53
N GLY A 105 1.03 -1.76 -4.29
CA GLY A 105 2.19 -1.80 -3.42
C GLY A 105 1.83 -2.21 -1.98
N SER A 106 0.76 -1.66 -1.43
CA SER A 106 0.29 -1.99 -0.08
C SER A 106 -0.17 -3.44 0.03
N ILE A 107 -0.85 -4.00 -0.99
CA ILE A 107 -1.27 -5.41 -1.00
C ILE A 107 -0.05 -6.33 -1.03
N ILE A 108 0.91 -6.06 -1.90
CA ILE A 108 2.14 -6.86 -2.01
C ILE A 108 2.94 -6.79 -0.70
N ALA A 109 3.09 -5.60 -0.13
CA ALA A 109 3.79 -5.41 1.14
C ALA A 109 3.10 -6.16 2.29
N ALA A 110 1.78 -6.04 2.42
CA ALA A 110 1.01 -6.73 3.44
C ALA A 110 1.12 -8.25 3.30
N THR A 111 0.99 -8.78 2.09
CA THR A 111 1.10 -10.21 1.81
C THR A 111 2.50 -10.73 2.15
N LEU A 112 3.54 -10.04 1.68
CA LEU A 112 4.92 -10.45 1.89
C LEU A 112 5.31 -10.39 3.37
N LEU A 113 4.95 -9.31 4.06
CA LEU A 113 5.28 -9.13 5.48
C LEU A 113 4.47 -10.04 6.40
N THR A 114 3.27 -10.48 5.98
CA THR A 114 2.47 -11.44 6.74
C THR A 114 2.93 -12.88 6.51
N LEU A 115 3.30 -13.24 5.28
CA LEU A 115 3.79 -14.59 4.95
C LEU A 115 5.21 -14.84 5.46
N LEU A 116 6.05 -13.81 5.49
CA LEU A 116 7.46 -13.96 5.83
C LEU A 116 7.71 -14.56 7.22
N PRO A 117 7.09 -14.05 8.31
CA PRO A 117 7.26 -14.63 9.64
C PRO A 117 6.79 -16.08 9.72
N GLU A 118 5.79 -16.47 8.91
CA GLU A 118 5.27 -17.83 8.86
C GLU A 118 6.23 -18.76 8.12
N LEU A 119 6.80 -18.33 7.00
CA LEU A 119 7.84 -19.09 6.27
C LEU A 119 9.11 -19.29 7.10
N LEU A 120 9.47 -18.28 7.90
CA LEU A 120 10.64 -18.32 8.78
C LEU A 120 10.39 -19.03 10.11
N ARG A 121 9.19 -19.57 10.32
CA ARG A 121 8.84 -20.29 11.56
C ARG A 121 9.75 -21.48 11.85
N GLY A 122 10.31 -22.11 10.80
CA GLY A 122 11.32 -23.18 10.94
C GLY A 122 12.71 -22.73 11.42
N LEU A 123 13.01 -21.42 11.34
CA LEU A 123 14.29 -20.82 11.71
C LEU A 123 14.16 -20.00 13.00
N SER A 124 13.69 -20.63 14.08
CA SER A 124 13.23 -19.99 15.32
C SER A 124 14.20 -18.95 15.91
N ASN A 125 15.52 -19.17 15.83
CA ASN A 125 16.52 -18.30 16.44
C ASN A 125 16.85 -17.05 15.60
N TYR A 126 16.64 -17.08 14.28
CA TYR A 126 17.00 -15.99 13.36
C TYR A 126 15.80 -15.22 12.82
N ARG A 127 14.59 -15.63 13.18
CA ARG A 127 13.33 -15.06 12.67
C ARG A 127 13.25 -13.54 12.85
N MET A 128 13.55 -13.04 14.05
CA MET A 128 13.51 -11.62 14.37
C MET A 128 14.55 -10.82 13.58
N LEU A 129 15.75 -11.37 13.44
CA LEU A 129 16.85 -10.72 12.74
C LEU A 129 16.59 -10.63 11.24
N ILE A 130 16.11 -11.71 10.62
CA ILE A 130 15.76 -11.73 9.20
C ILE A 130 14.58 -10.79 8.92
N TYR A 131 13.57 -10.75 9.79
CA TYR A 131 12.45 -9.83 9.67
C TYR A 131 12.90 -8.37 9.75
N ALA A 132 13.78 -8.02 10.68
CA ALA A 132 14.34 -6.67 10.80
C ALA A 132 15.16 -6.27 9.57
N ILE A 133 16.03 -7.14 9.07
CA ILE A 133 16.82 -6.90 7.85
C ILE A 133 15.91 -6.69 6.65
N LEU A 134 14.85 -7.48 6.52
CA LEU A 134 13.93 -7.38 5.40
C LEU A 134 13.08 -6.10 5.45
N LEU A 135 12.66 -5.66 6.65
CA LEU A 135 12.02 -4.37 6.82
C LEU A 135 12.93 -3.22 6.38
N ILE A 136 14.19 -3.24 6.81
CA ILE A 136 15.18 -2.23 6.42
C ILE A 136 15.42 -2.27 4.90
N ALA A 137 15.61 -3.45 4.31
CA ALA A 137 15.80 -3.62 2.88
C ALA A 137 14.58 -3.09 2.09
N MET A 138 13.37 -3.40 2.53
CA MET A 138 12.14 -2.95 1.89
C MET A 138 11.96 -1.43 2.01
N MET A 139 12.31 -0.86 3.16
CA MET A 139 12.31 0.59 3.38
C MET A 139 13.31 1.31 2.46
N LEU A 140 14.51 0.79 2.31
CA LEU A 140 15.53 1.31 1.40
C LEU A 140 15.09 1.20 -0.08
N PHE A 141 14.45 0.09 -0.45
CA PHE A 141 13.92 -0.11 -1.81
C PHE A 141 12.75 0.81 -2.13
N ASN A 142 11.90 1.08 -1.15
CA ASN A 142 10.75 1.98 -1.32
C ASN A 142 11.14 3.46 -1.22
N ASN A 143 12.26 3.76 -0.56
CA ASN A 143 12.76 5.13 -0.49
C ASN A 143 13.26 5.56 -1.87
N SER A 144 12.61 6.54 -2.39
CA SER A 144 12.62 7.17 -3.71
C SER A 144 13.98 7.31 -4.43
N SER A 145 15.10 7.33 -3.73
CA SER A 145 16.42 7.57 -4.32
C SER A 145 16.83 6.49 -5.35
N PHE A 146 16.40 5.25 -5.17
CA PHE A 146 16.72 4.18 -6.12
C PHE A 146 15.87 4.27 -7.40
N LYS A 147 14.59 4.63 -7.25
CA LYS A 147 13.69 4.85 -8.41
C LYS A 147 14.11 6.08 -9.22
N VAL A 148 14.49 7.17 -8.54
CA VAL A 148 14.98 8.39 -9.18
C VAL A 148 16.28 8.12 -9.94
N ARG A 149 17.26 7.47 -9.33
CA ARG A 149 18.51 7.09 -10.01
C ARG A 149 18.32 6.13 -11.20
N LEU A 150 17.32 5.25 -11.14
CA LEU A 150 17.01 4.35 -12.24
C LEU A 150 16.29 5.07 -13.39
N LEU A 151 15.45 6.04 -13.09
CA LEU A 151 14.79 6.90 -14.07
C LEU A 151 15.79 7.87 -14.72
N GLU A 152 16.67 8.48 -13.95
CA GLU A 152 17.77 9.32 -14.46
C GLU A 152 18.71 8.52 -15.38
N LYS A 153 19.09 7.30 -14.97
CA LYS A 153 19.91 6.41 -15.79
C LYS A 153 19.23 5.99 -17.10
N ARG A 154 17.90 5.82 -17.07
CA ARG A 154 17.10 5.54 -18.27
C ARG A 154 16.97 6.76 -19.16
N ALA A 155 16.74 7.95 -18.58
CA ALA A 155 16.67 9.21 -19.31
C ALA A 155 18.01 9.55 -19.97
N MET A 156 19.12 9.41 -19.25
CA MET A 156 20.46 9.63 -19.82
C MET A 156 20.78 8.67 -20.98
N ARG A 157 20.40 7.40 -20.87
CA ARG A 157 20.56 6.43 -21.97
C ARG A 157 19.68 6.74 -23.18
N GLN A 158 18.52 7.36 -22.97
CA GLN A 158 17.66 7.77 -24.09
C GLN A 158 18.20 9.03 -24.78
N MET A 159 18.75 9.98 -24.03
CA MET A 159 19.41 11.17 -24.59
C MET A 159 20.67 10.78 -25.39
N GLU A 160 21.51 9.91 -24.88
CA GLU A 160 22.70 9.40 -25.57
C GLU A 160 22.34 8.65 -26.88
N LYS A 161 21.22 7.92 -26.88
CA LYS A 161 20.73 7.25 -28.10
C LYS A 161 20.16 8.25 -29.12
N ALA A 162 19.48 9.29 -28.65
CA ALA A 162 18.96 10.34 -29.52
C ALA A 162 20.09 11.17 -30.15
N GLU A 163 21.13 11.49 -29.38
CA GLU A 163 22.32 12.22 -29.84
C GLU A 163 23.10 11.41 -30.90
N LYS A 164 23.29 10.10 -30.66
CA LYS A 164 23.92 9.18 -31.64
C LYS A 164 23.07 8.99 -32.90
N ALA A 165 21.74 9.10 -32.79
CA ALA A 165 20.85 9.01 -33.95
C ALA A 165 20.78 10.34 -34.74
N GLY A 166 20.93 11.49 -34.05
CA GLY A 166 20.98 12.82 -34.67
C GLY A 166 22.30 13.05 -35.43
N GLY A 167 23.44 12.73 -34.81
CA GLY A 167 24.76 12.88 -35.44
C GLY A 167 25.00 12.01 -36.69
N LYS A 168 24.20 10.94 -36.85
CA LYS A 168 24.25 10.07 -38.04
C LYS A 168 23.45 10.62 -39.23
N LYS A 169 22.61 11.65 -39.00
CA LYS A 169 21.84 12.30 -40.08
C LYS A 169 22.50 13.57 -40.60
N GLU A 170 23.46 14.16 -39.89
CA GLU A 170 24.21 15.32 -40.32
C GLU A 170 25.51 14.99 -41.08
N GLY A 171 25.90 13.69 -41.14
CA GLY A 171 27.12 13.21 -41.78
C GLY A 171 26.86 12.43 -43.07
N ALA A 172 25.63 12.45 -43.64
CA ALA A 172 25.28 11.85 -44.92
C ALA A 172 24.61 12.90 -45.83
#